data_847ae276ba16f4071b7d38e7a2fe21d0
#
_entry.id   847ae276ba16f4071b7d38e7a2fe21d0
#
_cell.length_a   1.000
_cell.length_b   1.000
_cell.length_c   1.000
_cell.angle_alpha   90.00
_cell.angle_beta   90.00
_cell.angle_gamma   90.00
#
_symmetry.space_group_name_H-M   'P 1'
#
loop_
_entity.id
_entity.type
_entity.pdbx_description
1 polymer ?
#
loop_
_entity_poly.entity_id
_entity_poly.type
_entity_poly.pdbx_seq_one_letter_code
_entity_poly.pdbx_strand_id
1 'polypeptide(L)'
;MIEQDSTEQDGRADFDFLMGQWKVHHQRLKERLKGSNDWEEFEGTLVAQKVLGGLGNIDEGTLPRASGFVRGMTVRLFDPRSQQWSLFWADSVNGWNWNLPQIGSFKDGRGEFYAHEPIGGKHIFTRYLWTPINETSCHWEQAFSTDGGKTWETNWIMDFERSE
;
A
#
# COMPACT_ATOMS: atom_id res chain seq x y z
N MET A 1 -17.87 37.94 8.79
CA MET A 1 -16.73 37.10 9.15
C MET A 1 -16.63 36.03 8.08
N ILE A 2 -15.68 36.19 7.20
CA ILE A 2 -15.40 35.17 6.19
C ILE A 2 -14.64 34.10 6.95
N GLU A 3 -15.26 32.94 7.16
CA GLU A 3 -14.49 31.75 7.48
C GLU A 3 -13.48 31.61 6.33
N GLN A 4 -12.23 31.90 6.62
CA GLN A 4 -11.15 31.40 5.78
C GLN A 4 -11.30 29.90 5.83
N ASP A 5 -11.77 29.35 4.72
CA ASP A 5 -11.59 27.97 4.41
C ASP A 5 -10.08 27.73 4.46
N SER A 6 -9.60 27.36 5.64
CA SER A 6 -8.24 26.90 5.78
C SER A 6 -8.19 25.52 5.15
N THR A 7 -8.17 25.49 3.81
CA THR A 7 -7.57 24.40 3.07
C THR A 7 -6.07 24.46 3.36
N GLU A 8 -5.75 24.46 4.65
CA GLU A 8 -4.41 24.21 5.07
C GLU A 8 -4.00 22.87 4.46
N GLN A 9 -2.82 22.86 3.89
CA GLN A 9 -2.19 21.68 3.32
C GLN A 9 -2.10 20.61 4.40
N ASP A 10 -3.16 19.81 4.50
CA ASP A 10 -3.10 18.60 5.30
C ASP A 10 -2.67 17.43 4.40
N GLY A 11 -2.52 16.25 4.94
CA GLY A 11 -2.02 15.08 4.23
C GLY A 11 -3.00 14.46 3.23
N ARG A 12 -4.20 15.05 3.01
CA ARG A 12 -5.22 14.42 2.12
C ARG A 12 -4.81 14.32 0.66
N ALA A 13 -3.87 15.13 0.19
CA ALA A 13 -3.35 15.08 -1.16
C ALA A 13 -2.10 14.19 -1.31
N ASP A 14 -1.64 13.57 -0.25
CA ASP A 14 -0.35 12.85 -0.24
C ASP A 14 -0.34 11.62 -1.15
N PHE A 15 -1.48 10.99 -1.43
CA PHE A 15 -1.60 9.89 -2.39
C PHE A 15 -1.97 10.33 -3.82
N ASP A 16 -2.04 11.62 -4.10
CA ASP A 16 -2.43 12.11 -5.43
C ASP A 16 -1.52 11.58 -6.55
N PHE A 17 -0.25 11.32 -6.24
CA PHE A 17 0.70 10.75 -7.19
C PHE A 17 0.25 9.38 -7.74
N LEU A 18 -0.54 8.63 -6.98
CA LEU A 18 -0.95 7.28 -7.33
C LEU A 18 -2.17 7.23 -8.26
N MET A 19 -2.91 8.33 -8.40
CA MET A 19 -4.13 8.32 -9.19
C MET A 19 -3.84 8.05 -10.67
N GLY A 20 -4.70 7.27 -11.33
CA GLY A 20 -4.59 6.94 -12.75
C GLY A 20 -4.31 5.47 -13.01
N GLN A 21 -3.70 5.18 -14.16
CA GLN A 21 -3.47 3.83 -14.66
C GLN A 21 -1.98 3.49 -14.69
N TRP A 22 -1.64 2.29 -14.25
CA TRP A 22 -0.27 1.86 -14.06
C TRP A 22 -0.02 0.46 -14.59
N LYS A 23 1.19 0.25 -15.11
CA LYS A 23 1.81 -1.07 -15.24
C LYS A 23 2.65 -1.29 -14.00
N VAL A 24 2.57 -2.48 -13.43
CA VAL A 24 3.23 -2.80 -12.16
C VAL A 24 4.09 -4.04 -12.33
N HIS A 25 5.38 -3.89 -12.07
CA HIS A 25 6.29 -5.02 -11.95
C HIS A 25 6.33 -5.48 -10.50
N HIS A 26 5.96 -6.73 -10.27
CA HIS A 26 5.93 -7.35 -8.95
C HIS A 26 7.10 -8.29 -8.73
N GLN A 27 7.71 -8.19 -7.54
CA GLN A 27 8.63 -9.18 -7.00
C GLN A 27 8.06 -9.59 -5.64
N ARG A 28 7.80 -10.88 -5.44
CA ARG A 28 7.18 -11.38 -4.22
C ARG A 28 7.88 -12.65 -3.77
N LEU A 29 8.28 -12.74 -2.50
CA LEU A 29 8.83 -13.97 -1.94
C LEU A 29 7.77 -15.09 -2.01
N LYS A 30 8.16 -16.25 -2.52
CA LYS A 30 7.29 -17.43 -2.57
C LYS A 30 6.97 -17.94 -1.19
N GLU A 31 7.95 -17.89 -0.28
CA GLU A 31 7.80 -18.24 1.13
C GLU A 31 8.30 -17.08 2.01
N ARG A 32 7.42 -16.59 2.89
CA ARG A 32 7.72 -15.47 3.77
C ARG A 32 8.05 -15.95 5.17
N LEU A 33 8.99 -15.28 5.85
CA LEU A 33 9.45 -15.59 7.20
C LEU A 33 10.15 -16.97 7.30
N LYS A 34 10.79 -17.40 6.22
CA LYS A 34 11.52 -18.68 6.13
C LYS A 34 12.99 -18.52 5.79
N GLY A 35 13.48 -17.27 5.73
CA GLY A 35 14.86 -17.01 5.31
C GLY A 35 15.13 -17.30 3.83
N SER A 36 14.08 -17.37 3.02
CA SER A 36 14.17 -17.69 1.59
C SER A 36 14.59 -16.47 0.77
N ASN A 37 15.30 -16.72 -0.34
CA ASN A 37 15.60 -15.76 -1.39
C ASN A 37 14.93 -16.15 -2.72
N ASP A 38 13.93 -16.99 -2.68
CA ASP A 38 13.20 -17.43 -3.88
C ASP A 38 12.04 -16.49 -4.17
N TRP A 39 12.24 -15.60 -5.16
CA TRP A 39 11.30 -14.58 -5.56
C TRP A 39 10.52 -15.00 -6.79
N GLU A 40 9.22 -14.71 -6.79
CA GLU A 40 8.34 -14.77 -7.94
C GLU A 40 8.27 -13.38 -8.56
N GLU A 41 8.36 -13.29 -9.88
CA GLU A 41 8.19 -12.03 -10.62
C GLU A 41 7.02 -12.14 -11.57
N PHE A 42 6.22 -11.08 -11.65
CA PHE A 42 5.10 -11.00 -12.59
C PHE A 42 4.73 -9.55 -12.87
N GLU A 43 4.09 -9.34 -14.02
CA GLU A 43 3.58 -8.04 -14.45
C GLU A 43 2.08 -7.97 -14.18
N GLY A 44 1.63 -6.87 -13.64
CA GLY A 44 0.21 -6.59 -13.40
C GLY A 44 -0.17 -5.19 -13.84
N THR A 45 -1.41 -4.85 -13.59
CA THR A 45 -1.97 -3.52 -13.83
C THR A 45 -2.61 -3.00 -12.56
N LEU A 46 -2.75 -1.68 -12.44
CA LEU A 46 -3.44 -1.06 -11.34
C LEU A 46 -4.12 0.22 -11.82
N VAL A 47 -5.33 0.44 -11.34
CA VAL A 47 -6.09 1.67 -11.58
C VAL A 47 -6.50 2.24 -10.23
N ALA A 48 -6.16 3.50 -9.98
CA ALA A 48 -6.48 4.19 -8.74
C ALA A 48 -7.31 5.43 -9.02
N GLN A 49 -8.29 5.69 -8.16
CA GLN A 49 -9.19 6.85 -8.26
C GLN A 49 -9.56 7.39 -6.88
N LYS A 50 -9.79 8.69 -6.81
CA LYS A 50 -10.27 9.35 -5.59
C LYS A 50 -11.74 9.02 -5.33
N VAL A 51 -12.09 8.98 -4.05
CA VAL A 51 -13.47 8.85 -3.56
C VAL A 51 -13.70 9.84 -2.42
N LEU A 52 -14.93 10.03 -2.00
CA LEU A 52 -15.29 10.90 -0.87
C LEU A 52 -14.74 12.33 -1.00
N GLY A 53 -14.78 12.88 -2.22
CA GLY A 53 -14.31 14.25 -2.43
C GLY A 53 -12.81 14.44 -2.14
N GLY A 54 -12.01 13.38 -2.20
CA GLY A 54 -10.57 13.43 -1.95
C GLY A 54 -10.13 12.97 -0.56
N LEU A 55 -11.06 12.65 0.34
CA LEU A 55 -10.71 12.07 1.65
C LEU A 55 -10.35 10.59 1.58
N GLY A 56 -10.54 9.97 0.44
CA GLY A 56 -10.17 8.58 0.23
C GLY A 56 -9.80 8.32 -1.21
N ASN A 57 -9.27 7.13 -1.44
CA ASN A 57 -9.03 6.59 -2.77
C ASN A 57 -9.16 5.07 -2.76
N ILE A 58 -9.37 4.52 -3.93
CA ILE A 58 -9.49 3.08 -4.14
C ILE A 58 -8.60 2.72 -5.32
N ASP A 59 -7.87 1.62 -5.21
CA ASP A 59 -7.24 1.00 -6.37
C ASP A 59 -7.72 -0.44 -6.55
N GLU A 60 -7.67 -0.91 -7.79
CA GLU A 60 -7.81 -2.31 -8.13
C GLU A 60 -6.69 -2.70 -9.08
N GLY A 61 -6.04 -3.81 -8.78
CA GLY A 61 -4.93 -4.32 -9.56
C GLY A 61 -5.07 -5.78 -9.91
N THR A 62 -4.32 -6.21 -10.91
CA THR A 62 -4.23 -7.60 -11.34
C THR A 62 -2.92 -8.21 -10.87
N LEU A 63 -2.98 -9.45 -10.40
CA LEU A 63 -1.85 -10.21 -9.88
C LEU A 63 -1.83 -11.57 -10.60
N PRO A 64 -1.28 -11.64 -11.84
CA PRO A 64 -1.21 -12.91 -12.58
C PRO A 64 -0.02 -13.74 -12.06
N ARG A 65 -0.23 -14.38 -10.90
CA ARG A 65 0.77 -15.19 -10.23
C ARG A 65 0.83 -16.60 -10.81
N ALA A 66 1.96 -17.29 -10.58
CA ALA A 66 2.12 -18.70 -10.97
C ALA A 66 1.05 -19.61 -10.33
N SER A 67 0.58 -19.27 -9.13
CA SER A 67 -0.47 -19.99 -8.41
C SER A 67 -1.88 -19.72 -8.93
N GLY A 68 -2.07 -18.73 -9.79
CA GLY A 68 -3.36 -18.34 -10.36
C GLY A 68 -3.52 -16.84 -10.48
N PHE A 69 -4.56 -16.42 -11.19
CA PHE A 69 -4.89 -15.02 -11.38
C PHE A 69 -5.65 -14.48 -10.17
N VAL A 70 -5.12 -13.43 -9.57
CA VAL A 70 -5.72 -12.77 -8.40
C VAL A 70 -6.03 -11.31 -8.75
N ARG A 71 -7.13 -10.78 -8.24
CA ARG A 71 -7.43 -9.34 -8.24
C ARG A 71 -7.25 -8.80 -6.83
N GLY A 72 -6.56 -7.69 -6.70
CA GLY A 72 -6.33 -7.04 -5.42
C GLY A 72 -6.92 -5.63 -5.41
N MET A 73 -7.38 -5.19 -4.26
CA MET A 73 -7.95 -3.87 -4.06
C MET A 73 -7.42 -3.28 -2.76
N THR A 74 -7.11 -1.99 -2.78
CA THR A 74 -6.83 -1.24 -1.56
C THR A 74 -7.81 -0.07 -1.45
N VAL A 75 -8.41 0.08 -0.27
CA VAL A 75 -9.18 1.27 0.10
C VAL A 75 -8.33 2.07 1.08
N ARG A 76 -8.15 3.37 0.80
CA ARG A 76 -7.38 4.28 1.64
C ARG A 76 -8.27 5.42 2.08
N LEU A 77 -8.34 5.62 3.39
CA LEU A 77 -9.17 6.65 4.01
C LEU A 77 -8.28 7.55 4.88
N PHE A 78 -8.43 8.86 4.68
CA PHE A 78 -7.67 9.87 5.42
C PHE A 78 -8.51 10.40 6.59
N ASP A 79 -7.92 10.46 7.78
CA ASP A 79 -8.52 11.10 8.95
C ASP A 79 -7.92 12.50 9.17
N PRO A 80 -8.68 13.57 8.91
CA PRO A 80 -8.18 14.93 9.10
C PRO A 80 -7.82 15.26 10.56
N ARG A 81 -8.36 14.53 11.53
CA ARG A 81 -8.10 14.77 12.94
C ARG A 81 -6.75 14.25 13.38
N SER A 82 -6.42 13.01 12.97
CA SER A 82 -5.12 12.40 13.28
C SER A 82 -4.05 12.69 12.24
N GLN A 83 -4.44 13.20 11.06
CA GLN A 83 -3.55 13.41 9.90
C GLN A 83 -2.91 12.10 9.45
N GLN A 84 -3.65 10.99 9.55
CA GLN A 84 -3.18 9.67 9.18
C GLN A 84 -4.11 9.00 8.18
N TRP A 85 -3.54 8.13 7.38
CA TRP A 85 -4.26 7.25 6.46
C TRP A 85 -4.46 5.88 7.10
N SER A 86 -5.61 5.27 6.82
CA SER A 86 -5.88 3.86 7.06
C SER A 86 -6.02 3.15 5.73
N LEU A 87 -5.21 2.10 5.52
CA LEU A 87 -5.16 1.35 4.27
C LEU A 87 -5.72 -0.06 4.50
N PHE A 88 -6.72 -0.43 3.71
CA PHE A 88 -7.42 -1.71 3.83
C PHE A 88 -7.21 -2.53 2.57
N TRP A 89 -6.62 -3.70 2.72
CA TRP A 89 -6.41 -4.63 1.61
C TRP A 89 -7.55 -5.64 1.50
N ALA A 90 -7.93 -5.95 0.26
CA ALA A 90 -8.83 -7.04 -0.09
C ALA A 90 -8.33 -7.74 -1.35
N ASP A 91 -8.56 -9.03 -1.46
CA ASP A 91 -8.25 -9.76 -2.68
C ASP A 91 -9.30 -10.82 -3.00
N SER A 92 -9.27 -11.31 -4.25
CA SER A 92 -10.28 -12.23 -4.77
C SER A 92 -10.13 -13.66 -4.25
N VAL A 93 -9.08 -13.96 -3.49
CA VAL A 93 -8.83 -15.29 -2.89
C VAL A 93 -9.20 -15.31 -1.42
N ASN A 94 -8.72 -14.30 -0.66
CA ASN A 94 -8.86 -14.27 0.79
C ASN A 94 -9.97 -13.34 1.29
N GLY A 95 -10.55 -12.52 0.41
CA GLY A 95 -11.53 -11.52 0.80
C GLY A 95 -10.87 -10.33 1.52
N TRP A 96 -11.45 -9.90 2.63
CA TRP A 96 -11.00 -8.69 3.32
C TRP A 96 -11.05 -8.84 4.83
N ASN A 97 -10.25 -8.00 5.51
CA ASN A 97 -10.31 -7.84 6.95
C ASN A 97 -10.21 -6.36 7.32
N TRP A 98 -11.36 -5.72 7.48
CA TRP A 98 -11.43 -4.30 7.81
C TRP A 98 -10.95 -3.97 9.23
N ASN A 99 -10.69 -4.97 10.06
CA ASN A 99 -10.21 -4.77 11.43
C ASN A 99 -8.69 -4.62 11.52
N LEU A 100 -7.97 -4.80 10.43
CA LEU A 100 -6.50 -4.76 10.40
C LEU A 100 -5.98 -3.79 9.34
N PRO A 101 -6.25 -2.47 9.45
CA PRO A 101 -5.68 -1.51 8.52
C PRO A 101 -4.19 -1.30 8.77
N GLN A 102 -3.47 -0.96 7.70
CA GLN A 102 -2.17 -0.34 7.81
C GLN A 102 -2.38 1.15 8.07
N ILE A 103 -1.77 1.70 9.11
CA ILE A 103 -1.97 3.09 9.52
C ILE A 103 -0.65 3.84 9.46
N GLY A 104 -0.69 5.06 8.93
CA GLY A 104 0.48 5.92 8.88
C GLY A 104 0.27 7.17 8.05
N SER A 105 1.36 7.76 7.64
CA SER A 105 1.37 9.03 6.91
C SER A 105 2.62 9.19 6.07
N PHE A 106 2.66 10.26 5.28
CA PHE A 106 3.83 10.64 4.51
C PHE A 106 4.65 11.66 5.28
N LYS A 107 5.96 11.51 5.18
CA LYS A 107 6.95 12.45 5.69
C LYS A 107 8.17 12.43 4.79
N ASP A 108 8.66 13.62 4.42
CA ASP A 108 9.86 13.78 3.59
C ASP A 108 9.79 12.97 2.27
N GLY A 109 8.61 12.98 1.62
CA GLY A 109 8.39 12.32 0.34
C GLY A 109 8.27 10.80 0.41
N ARG A 110 8.03 10.23 1.60
CA ARG A 110 7.88 8.80 1.80
C ARG A 110 6.71 8.49 2.71
N GLY A 111 5.87 7.55 2.31
CA GLY A 111 4.77 7.05 3.13
C GLY A 111 5.18 5.80 3.89
N GLU A 112 4.91 5.78 5.20
CA GLU A 112 5.16 4.62 6.06
C GLU A 112 3.88 4.25 6.79
N PHE A 113 3.47 3.00 6.64
CA PHE A 113 2.21 2.49 7.19
C PHE A 113 2.45 1.16 7.88
N TYR A 114 1.89 1.01 9.06
CA TYR A 114 2.17 -0.12 9.94
C TYR A 114 0.89 -0.78 10.42
N ALA A 115 0.94 -2.10 10.56
CA ALA A 115 -0.07 -2.88 11.25
C ALA A 115 0.61 -3.94 12.12
N HIS A 116 -0.13 -4.45 13.08
CA HIS A 116 0.28 -5.57 13.91
C HIS A 116 -0.77 -6.67 13.74
N GLU A 117 -0.37 -7.80 13.19
CA GLU A 117 -1.30 -8.88 12.89
C GLU A 117 -0.74 -10.27 13.25
N PRO A 118 -1.61 -11.23 13.60
CA PRO A 118 -1.17 -12.61 13.78
C PRO A 118 -1.05 -13.30 12.40
N ILE A 119 0.13 -13.86 12.13
CA ILE A 119 0.40 -14.65 10.93
C ILE A 119 1.01 -15.99 11.38
N GLY A 120 0.37 -17.10 11.05
CA GLY A 120 0.88 -18.43 11.41
C GLY A 120 1.10 -18.63 12.91
N GLY A 121 0.27 -18.03 13.76
CA GLY A 121 0.38 -18.10 15.22
C GLY A 121 1.42 -17.19 15.84
N LYS A 122 2.07 -16.34 15.03
CA LYS A 122 3.04 -15.35 15.50
C LYS A 122 2.47 -13.95 15.38
N HIS A 123 2.88 -13.06 16.30
CA HIS A 123 2.59 -11.63 16.20
C HIS A 123 3.61 -10.98 15.27
N ILE A 124 3.12 -10.46 14.16
CA ILE A 124 3.96 -9.87 13.12
C ILE A 124 3.67 -8.38 13.00
N PHE A 125 4.70 -7.55 12.98
CA PHE A 125 4.57 -6.19 12.51
C PHE A 125 4.70 -6.18 10.99
N THR A 126 3.76 -5.52 10.32
CA THR A 126 3.79 -5.34 8.87
C THR A 126 4.03 -3.87 8.55
N ARG A 127 4.78 -3.62 7.48
CA ARG A 127 5.11 -2.27 7.04
C ARG A 127 4.91 -2.15 5.54
N TYR A 128 4.21 -1.09 5.12
CA TYR A 128 4.17 -0.64 3.73
C TYR A 128 5.01 0.63 3.61
N LEU A 129 5.84 0.70 2.58
CA LEU A 129 6.58 1.90 2.21
C LEU A 129 6.15 2.33 0.82
N TRP A 130 5.71 3.58 0.70
CA TRP A 130 5.39 4.22 -0.58
C TRP A 130 6.43 5.30 -0.87
N THR A 131 7.03 5.25 -2.04
CA THR A 131 8.03 6.22 -2.49
C THR A 131 7.64 6.74 -3.87
N PRO A 132 7.03 7.95 -3.97
CA PRO A 132 6.91 8.63 -5.25
C PRO A 132 8.30 8.93 -5.81
N ILE A 133 8.52 8.68 -7.09
CA ILE A 133 9.82 8.90 -7.74
C ILE A 133 9.74 10.13 -8.64
N ASN A 134 8.80 10.12 -9.59
CA ASN A 134 8.52 11.23 -10.49
C ASN A 134 7.07 11.14 -10.98
N GLU A 135 6.67 11.93 -11.97
CA GLU A 135 5.29 11.95 -12.48
C GLU A 135 4.84 10.63 -13.11
N THR A 136 5.78 9.80 -13.55
CA THR A 136 5.51 8.57 -14.30
C THR A 136 5.89 7.29 -13.56
N SER A 137 6.49 7.38 -12.38
CA SER A 137 6.93 6.20 -11.63
C SER A 137 6.83 6.38 -10.12
N CYS A 138 6.55 5.27 -9.44
CA CYS A 138 6.60 5.18 -7.98
C CYS A 138 6.96 3.75 -7.56
N HIS A 139 7.27 3.59 -6.28
CA HIS A 139 7.74 2.36 -5.69
C HIS A 139 6.97 2.04 -4.42
N TRP A 140 6.66 0.78 -4.21
CA TRP A 140 6.07 0.28 -2.97
C TRP A 140 6.75 -1.01 -2.53
N GLU A 141 6.89 -1.18 -1.22
CA GLU A 141 7.34 -2.45 -0.68
C GLU A 141 6.65 -2.81 0.62
N GLN A 142 6.55 -4.10 0.87
CA GLN A 142 6.02 -4.68 2.08
C GLN A 142 7.10 -5.47 2.79
N ALA A 143 7.16 -5.31 4.12
CA ALA A 143 8.08 -6.06 4.95
C ALA A 143 7.38 -6.56 6.22
N PHE A 144 7.88 -7.66 6.75
CA PHE A 144 7.43 -8.23 8.01
C PHE A 144 8.56 -8.22 9.04
N SER A 145 8.21 -7.99 10.31
CA SER A 145 9.14 -8.09 11.43
C SER A 145 8.56 -9.02 12.50
N THR A 146 9.41 -9.93 12.98
CA THR A 146 9.07 -10.85 14.09
C THR A 146 9.67 -10.42 15.41
N ASP A 147 10.41 -9.32 15.45
CA ASP A 147 11.19 -8.86 16.61
C ASP A 147 10.84 -7.43 17.05
N GLY A 148 9.61 -7.01 16.80
CA GLY A 148 9.12 -5.68 17.22
C GLY A 148 9.66 -4.53 16.38
N GLY A 149 10.03 -4.80 15.13
CA GLY A 149 10.50 -3.77 14.20
C GLY A 149 12.00 -3.52 14.24
N LYS A 150 12.78 -4.38 14.89
CA LYS A 150 14.25 -4.26 14.93
C LYS A 150 14.86 -4.71 13.62
N THR A 151 14.36 -5.79 13.06
CA THR A 151 14.75 -6.30 11.74
C THR A 151 13.53 -6.54 10.88
N TRP A 152 13.67 -6.41 9.55
CA TRP A 152 12.60 -6.50 8.59
C TRP A 152 12.97 -7.44 7.45
N GLU A 153 12.04 -8.30 7.07
CA GLU A 153 12.11 -9.08 5.85
C GLU A 153 11.23 -8.42 4.80
N THR A 154 11.83 -7.79 3.80
CA THR A 154 11.09 -7.31 2.63
C THR A 154 10.63 -8.51 1.82
N ASN A 155 9.34 -8.62 1.56
CA ASN A 155 8.76 -9.82 0.94
C ASN A 155 7.88 -9.55 -0.27
N TRP A 156 7.63 -8.29 -0.60
CA TRP A 156 6.87 -7.90 -1.78
C TRP A 156 7.29 -6.51 -2.21
N ILE A 157 7.64 -6.37 -3.47
CA ILE A 157 8.07 -5.11 -4.07
C ILE A 157 7.22 -4.87 -5.31
N MET A 158 6.76 -3.65 -5.48
CA MET A 158 6.06 -3.20 -6.67
C MET A 158 6.74 -1.95 -7.23
N ASP A 159 7.13 -2.03 -8.49
CA ASP A 159 7.61 -0.88 -9.24
C ASP A 159 6.55 -0.49 -10.28
N PHE A 160 6.13 0.76 -10.20
CA PHE A 160 5.02 1.30 -10.98
C PHE A 160 5.52 2.18 -12.10
N GLU A 161 4.98 1.98 -13.28
CA GLU A 161 5.19 2.86 -14.44
C GLU A 161 3.82 3.26 -14.97
N ARG A 162 3.61 4.56 -15.14
CA ARG A 162 2.33 5.09 -15.60
C ARG A 162 2.08 4.64 -17.03
N SER A 163 0.90 4.05 -17.27
CA SER A 163 0.54 3.55 -18.59
C SER A 163 -0.15 4.61 -19.48
N GLU A 164 -0.51 5.76 -18.91
CA GLU A 164 -1.04 6.93 -19.63
C GLU A 164 -0.78 8.21 -18.83
#